data_e5bd3bada3ebeee27e173cd4e46975ac
#
_entry.id   e5bd3bada3ebeee27e173cd4e46975ac
#
_cell.length_a   1.000
_cell.length_b   1.000
_cell.length_c   1.000
_cell.angle_alpha   90.00
_cell.angle_beta   90.00
_cell.angle_gamma   90.00
#
_symmetry.space_group_name_H-M   'P 1'
#
loop_
_entity.id
_entity.type
_entity.pdbx_description
1 polymer ?
#
loop_
_entity_poly.entity_id
_entity_poly.type
_entity_poly.pdbx_seq_one_letter_code
_entity_poly.pdbx_strand_id
1 'polypeptide(L)'
;MPPINHKIKHVPVLISDFKNLFPEIKGIWVDGTFGFGGYSDYLLKAGAKKLIVLDLDPDVKKYVKRLEKKWSNKINFFNSNFIEIKKIITSLGIEDVEGVFLDIGVSSMQLDKALRGFSFKQDGPLDMRMSRNGPTASDFINKADENLISEVIFKYGEEKRSKIIARHIVQSRKNFKIDTTYKLSKIIEGVLGFKHSNKKHPATKSFQAIRIAINNELNNLVFGLYSSYDVLKIGGILAIITFHSLEDRLVKRFFNQVSRINNPLSELKKVGGISTPLFEKINKKPIVASEKEIQLNPRARSAKLRVVRKLSNKSFNVDTQILGLPQISESLKEFQCV
;
A
#
# COMPACT_ATOMS: atom_id res chain seq x y z
N MET A 1 -22.75 31.97 -10.75
CA MET A 1 -22.84 30.52 -10.94
C MET A 1 -22.88 29.86 -9.57
N PRO A 2 -23.88 29.04 -9.24
CA PRO A 2 -23.96 28.39 -7.95
C PRO A 2 -22.85 27.34 -7.84
N PRO A 3 -22.30 27.08 -6.64
CA PRO A 3 -21.26 26.08 -6.43
C PRO A 3 -21.84 24.68 -6.74
N ILE A 4 -21.22 23.99 -7.70
CA ILE A 4 -21.56 22.61 -8.04
C ILE A 4 -21.10 21.74 -6.86
N ASN A 5 -22.01 21.49 -5.94
CA ASN A 5 -21.81 20.64 -4.77
C ASN A 5 -21.99 19.18 -5.17
N HIS A 6 -21.13 18.69 -6.10
CA HIS A 6 -21.04 17.27 -6.37
C HIS A 6 -20.28 16.63 -5.19
N LYS A 7 -21.02 16.06 -4.24
CA LYS A 7 -20.53 14.96 -3.44
C LYS A 7 -20.10 13.85 -4.41
N ILE A 8 -18.86 13.93 -4.89
CA ILE A 8 -18.27 12.86 -5.71
C ILE A 8 -18.31 11.61 -4.83
N LYS A 9 -19.21 10.72 -5.15
CA LYS A 9 -19.32 9.41 -4.49
C LYS A 9 -18.01 8.70 -4.75
N HIS A 10 -17.18 8.54 -3.72
CA HIS A 10 -15.88 7.88 -3.86
C HIS A 10 -16.09 6.49 -4.45
N VAL A 11 -15.67 6.30 -5.69
CA VAL A 11 -15.71 5.00 -6.38
C VAL A 11 -14.34 4.35 -6.14
N PRO A 12 -14.28 3.15 -5.56
CA PRO A 12 -13.02 2.44 -5.39
C PRO A 12 -12.35 2.18 -6.73
N VAL A 13 -11.03 2.30 -6.76
CA VAL A 13 -10.21 2.10 -7.97
C VAL A 13 -10.33 0.65 -8.43
N LEU A 14 -10.48 0.41 -9.74
CA LEU A 14 -10.60 -0.92 -10.36
C LEU A 14 -11.76 -1.79 -9.82
N ILE A 15 -12.75 -1.18 -9.16
CA ILE A 15 -13.87 -1.93 -8.60
C ILE A 15 -14.70 -2.67 -9.66
N SER A 16 -14.83 -2.07 -10.86
CA SER A 16 -15.58 -2.69 -11.98
C SER A 16 -14.89 -3.94 -12.47
N ASP A 17 -13.56 -3.89 -12.61
CA ASP A 17 -12.75 -5.03 -13.04
C ASP A 17 -12.77 -6.15 -11.99
N PHE A 18 -12.67 -5.78 -10.72
CA PHE A 18 -12.79 -6.74 -9.62
C PHE A 18 -14.17 -7.44 -9.61
N LYS A 19 -15.25 -6.69 -9.83
CA LYS A 19 -16.61 -7.24 -9.96
C LYS A 19 -16.75 -8.23 -11.11
N ASN A 20 -16.14 -7.92 -12.25
CA ASN A 20 -16.16 -8.80 -13.41
C ASN A 20 -15.41 -10.12 -13.15
N LEU A 21 -14.31 -10.07 -12.37
CA LEU A 21 -13.57 -11.27 -11.99
C LEU A 21 -14.32 -12.12 -10.96
N PHE A 22 -15.05 -11.49 -10.05
CA PHE A 22 -15.69 -12.12 -8.90
C PHE A 22 -17.14 -11.63 -8.75
N PRO A 23 -18.04 -11.98 -9.69
CA PRO A 23 -19.45 -11.56 -9.62
C PRO A 23 -20.18 -12.15 -8.41
N GLU A 24 -19.77 -13.34 -7.99
CA GLU A 24 -20.24 -14.03 -6.79
C GLU A 24 -19.09 -14.32 -5.84
N ILE A 25 -19.35 -14.11 -4.56
CA ILE A 25 -18.40 -14.32 -3.47
C ILE A 25 -19.05 -15.21 -2.41
N LYS A 26 -18.27 -16.13 -1.84
CA LYS A 26 -18.74 -17.06 -0.81
C LYS A 26 -17.82 -17.00 0.41
N GLY A 27 -18.31 -17.50 1.54
CA GLY A 27 -17.54 -17.74 2.74
C GLY A 27 -16.98 -16.48 3.43
N ILE A 28 -15.84 -16.63 4.07
CA ILE A 28 -15.20 -15.57 4.88
C ILE A 28 -14.13 -14.86 4.05
N TRP A 29 -14.17 -13.54 4.03
CA TRP A 29 -13.17 -12.72 3.36
C TRP A 29 -12.48 -11.77 4.32
N VAL A 30 -11.26 -11.39 3.97
CA VAL A 30 -10.50 -10.35 4.66
C VAL A 30 -10.34 -9.15 3.72
N ASP A 31 -10.74 -7.97 4.18
CA ASP A 31 -10.35 -6.69 3.60
C ASP A 31 -9.29 -6.06 4.51
N GLY A 32 -8.01 -6.17 4.12
CA GLY A 32 -6.89 -5.72 4.93
C GLY A 32 -6.62 -4.21 4.87
N THR A 33 -7.40 -3.47 4.05
CA THR A 33 -7.19 -2.05 3.75
C THR A 33 -8.53 -1.34 3.52
N PHE A 34 -9.31 -1.22 4.58
CA PHE A 34 -10.71 -0.82 4.52
C PHE A 34 -10.98 0.54 3.83
N GLY A 35 -10.20 1.58 4.18
CA GLY A 35 -10.37 2.92 3.66
C GLY A 35 -11.78 3.50 3.87
N PHE A 36 -12.55 3.67 2.80
CA PHE A 36 -13.95 4.09 2.83
C PHE A 36 -14.96 2.93 2.85
N GLY A 37 -14.49 1.69 2.79
CA GLY A 37 -15.30 0.47 2.83
C GLY A 37 -16.00 0.12 1.50
N GLY A 38 -15.54 0.66 0.38
CA GLY A 38 -16.18 0.40 -0.90
C GLY A 38 -16.01 -1.04 -1.37
N TYR A 39 -14.84 -1.62 -1.20
CA TYR A 39 -14.60 -3.04 -1.46
C TYR A 39 -15.31 -3.93 -0.44
N SER A 40 -15.25 -3.58 0.84
CA SER A 40 -16.00 -4.26 1.90
C SER A 40 -17.51 -4.34 1.62
N ASP A 41 -18.14 -3.22 1.20
CA ASP A 41 -19.56 -3.21 0.82
C ASP A 41 -19.84 -4.09 -0.40
N TYR A 42 -18.92 -4.10 -1.37
CA TYR A 42 -19.06 -4.98 -2.53
C TYR A 42 -18.95 -6.47 -2.16
N LEU A 43 -17.91 -6.85 -1.39
CA LEU A 43 -17.70 -8.24 -0.97
C LEU A 43 -18.95 -8.81 -0.26
N LEU A 44 -19.55 -8.03 0.63
CA LEU A 44 -20.78 -8.40 1.32
C LEU A 44 -22.01 -8.48 0.40
N LYS A 45 -22.14 -7.55 -0.56
CA LYS A 45 -23.20 -7.59 -1.58
C LYS A 45 -23.09 -8.78 -2.52
N ALA A 46 -21.86 -9.15 -2.86
CA ALA A 46 -21.58 -10.27 -3.76
C ALA A 46 -21.73 -11.64 -3.08
N GLY A 47 -21.98 -11.69 -1.76
CA GLY A 47 -22.32 -12.92 -1.05
C GLY A 47 -21.34 -13.37 0.03
N ALA A 48 -20.35 -12.57 0.41
CA ALA A 48 -19.49 -12.90 1.55
C ALA A 48 -20.33 -13.16 2.80
N LYS A 49 -20.09 -14.29 3.45
CA LYS A 49 -20.82 -14.75 4.64
C LYS A 49 -20.43 -13.92 5.87
N LYS A 50 -19.12 -13.61 5.95
CA LYS A 50 -18.49 -12.81 6.99
C LYS A 50 -17.31 -12.05 6.40
N LEU A 51 -17.05 -10.87 6.90
CA LEU A 51 -15.93 -10.02 6.51
C LEU A 51 -15.10 -9.62 7.72
N ILE A 52 -13.83 -9.93 7.68
CA ILE A 52 -12.83 -9.46 8.63
C ILE A 52 -12.17 -8.23 7.98
N VAL A 53 -12.24 -7.11 8.67
CA VAL A 53 -11.86 -5.80 8.12
C VAL A 53 -10.74 -5.21 8.95
N LEU A 54 -9.66 -4.84 8.30
CA LEU A 54 -8.53 -4.17 8.94
C LEU A 54 -8.27 -2.81 8.30
N ASP A 55 -7.82 -1.88 9.10
CA ASP A 55 -7.19 -0.64 8.64
C ASP A 55 -6.27 -0.09 9.72
N LEU A 56 -5.11 0.38 9.30
CA LEU A 56 -4.14 0.99 10.19
C LEU A 56 -4.57 2.40 10.63
N ASP A 57 -5.33 3.12 9.79
CA ASP A 57 -5.78 4.48 10.06
C ASP A 57 -7.01 4.50 10.99
N PRO A 58 -6.92 5.06 12.21
CA PRO A 58 -8.05 5.13 13.13
C PRO A 58 -9.22 5.99 12.62
N ASP A 59 -8.99 6.89 11.64
CA ASP A 59 -10.01 7.76 11.09
C ASP A 59 -11.09 7.02 10.29
N VAL A 60 -10.84 5.74 9.93
CA VAL A 60 -11.82 4.91 9.21
C VAL A 60 -13.00 4.46 10.08
N LYS A 61 -12.86 4.46 11.42
CA LYS A 61 -13.89 3.95 12.36
C LYS A 61 -15.30 4.46 12.08
N LYS A 62 -15.45 5.71 11.67
CA LYS A 62 -16.76 6.27 11.32
C LYS A 62 -17.40 5.63 10.08
N TYR A 63 -16.60 5.19 9.13
CA TYR A 63 -17.08 4.50 7.92
C TYR A 63 -17.39 3.04 8.23
N VAL A 64 -16.60 2.41 9.10
CA VAL A 64 -16.88 1.06 9.62
C VAL A 64 -18.24 1.03 10.31
N LYS A 65 -18.50 1.92 11.28
CA LYS A 65 -19.79 2.02 11.96
C LYS A 65 -20.96 2.19 10.99
N ARG A 66 -20.76 2.93 9.88
CA ARG A 66 -21.78 3.05 8.83
C ARG A 66 -22.04 1.74 8.10
N LEU A 67 -20.98 0.99 7.82
CA LEU A 67 -21.10 -0.30 7.14
C LEU A 67 -21.70 -1.37 8.06
N GLU A 68 -21.34 -1.39 9.34
CA GLU A 68 -21.89 -2.28 10.36
C GLU A 68 -23.41 -2.08 10.52
N LYS A 69 -23.91 -0.84 10.47
CA LYS A 69 -25.36 -0.55 10.48
C LYS A 69 -26.09 -1.21 9.31
N LYS A 70 -25.42 -1.34 8.16
CA LYS A 70 -25.99 -1.93 6.94
C LYS A 70 -25.88 -3.44 6.92
N TRP A 71 -24.81 -3.99 7.50
CA TRP A 71 -24.43 -5.40 7.42
C TRP A 71 -24.24 -6.00 8.82
N SER A 72 -25.22 -5.80 9.70
CA SER A 72 -25.18 -6.28 11.08
C SER A 72 -24.65 -7.70 11.20
N ASN A 73 -23.78 -7.97 12.17
CA ASN A 73 -23.20 -9.28 12.48
C ASN A 73 -22.32 -9.93 11.39
N LYS A 74 -22.12 -9.27 10.24
CA LYS A 74 -21.26 -9.80 9.17
C LYS A 74 -19.85 -9.25 9.18
N ILE A 75 -19.56 -8.24 10.00
CA ILE A 75 -18.28 -7.51 9.99
C ILE A 75 -17.61 -7.64 11.35
N ASN A 76 -16.30 -7.95 11.32
CA ASN A 76 -15.42 -7.80 12.46
C ASN A 76 -14.31 -6.82 12.08
N PHE A 77 -14.28 -5.65 12.70
CA PHE A 77 -13.27 -4.62 12.44
C PHE A 77 -12.13 -4.65 13.45
N PHE A 78 -10.92 -4.52 12.95
CA PHE A 78 -9.68 -4.39 13.74
C PHE A 78 -8.90 -3.16 13.26
N ASN A 79 -8.63 -2.22 14.18
CA ASN A 79 -7.72 -1.13 13.88
C ASN A 79 -6.28 -1.63 14.00
N SER A 80 -5.80 -2.27 12.96
CA SER A 80 -4.55 -3.01 12.93
C SER A 80 -3.94 -3.00 11.53
N ASN A 81 -2.65 -3.33 11.45
CA ASN A 81 -1.95 -3.53 10.20
C ASN A 81 -2.34 -4.89 9.58
N PHE A 82 -2.42 -4.97 8.26
CA PHE A 82 -2.70 -6.22 7.54
C PHE A 82 -1.61 -7.29 7.70
N ILE A 83 -0.42 -6.96 8.22
CA ILE A 83 0.57 -7.97 8.62
C ILE A 83 0.05 -8.89 9.74
N GLU A 84 -0.90 -8.41 10.55
CA GLU A 84 -1.49 -9.14 11.67
C GLU A 84 -2.66 -10.06 11.25
N ILE A 85 -2.97 -10.17 9.95
CA ILE A 85 -4.10 -10.98 9.44
C ILE A 85 -4.07 -12.39 10.05
N LYS A 86 -2.94 -13.09 10.01
CA LYS A 86 -2.81 -14.44 10.56
C LYS A 86 -3.19 -14.50 12.04
N LYS A 87 -2.62 -13.61 12.84
CA LYS A 87 -2.87 -13.55 14.29
C LYS A 87 -4.35 -13.27 14.59
N ILE A 88 -4.96 -12.35 13.85
CA ILE A 88 -6.38 -11.99 13.99
C ILE A 88 -7.28 -13.17 13.63
N ILE A 89 -7.06 -13.81 12.49
CA ILE A 89 -7.84 -14.97 12.03
C ILE A 89 -7.75 -16.12 13.05
N THR A 90 -6.54 -16.41 13.54
CA THR A 90 -6.33 -17.42 14.59
C THR A 90 -7.07 -17.06 15.89
N SER A 91 -7.02 -15.79 16.33
CA SER A 91 -7.72 -15.34 17.55
C SER A 91 -9.24 -15.42 17.47
N LEU A 92 -9.80 -15.41 16.26
CA LEU A 92 -11.23 -15.58 16.01
C LEU A 92 -11.66 -17.06 15.93
N GLY A 93 -10.72 -18.02 16.07
CA GLY A 93 -10.98 -19.43 15.88
C GLY A 93 -11.35 -19.81 14.44
N ILE A 94 -10.96 -18.99 13.46
CA ILE A 94 -11.20 -19.25 12.04
C ILE A 94 -10.00 -20.02 11.51
N GLU A 95 -10.25 -21.18 10.89
CA GLU A 95 -9.19 -22.04 10.36
C GLU A 95 -8.59 -21.45 9.08
N ASP A 96 -9.46 -21.07 8.13
CA ASP A 96 -9.05 -20.46 6.86
C ASP A 96 -10.12 -19.52 6.29
N VAL A 97 -9.74 -18.75 5.25
CA VAL A 97 -10.62 -17.80 4.58
C VAL A 97 -10.64 -18.02 3.07
N GLU A 98 -11.76 -17.69 2.43
CA GLU A 98 -11.93 -17.78 0.97
C GLU A 98 -11.18 -16.73 0.20
N GLY A 99 -10.92 -15.58 0.80
CA GLY A 99 -10.20 -14.55 0.09
C GLY A 99 -9.60 -13.46 0.98
N VAL A 100 -8.52 -12.87 0.49
CA VAL A 100 -7.88 -11.68 1.05
C VAL A 100 -7.79 -10.62 -0.04
N PHE A 101 -8.25 -9.43 0.27
CA PHE A 101 -8.16 -8.25 -0.57
C PHE A 101 -7.30 -7.19 0.10
N LEU A 102 -6.34 -6.63 -0.65
CA LEU A 102 -5.44 -5.56 -0.20
C LEU A 102 -5.40 -4.44 -1.26
N ASP A 103 -5.82 -3.23 -0.88
CA ASP A 103 -5.69 -1.99 -1.66
C ASP A 103 -4.55 -1.16 -1.06
N ILE A 104 -3.32 -1.41 -1.56
CA ILE A 104 -2.09 -0.90 -0.92
C ILE A 104 -1.89 0.59 -1.22
N GLY A 105 -1.33 1.30 -0.27
CA GLY A 105 -0.97 2.72 -0.39
C GLY A 105 -1.84 3.64 0.44
N VAL A 106 -1.93 4.90 0.04
CA VAL A 106 -2.65 5.95 0.79
C VAL A 106 -4.10 6.05 0.36
N SER A 107 -4.98 6.18 1.33
CA SER A 107 -6.39 6.44 1.07
C SER A 107 -6.62 7.87 0.55
N SER A 108 -7.71 8.04 -0.22
CA SER A 108 -8.13 9.39 -0.62
C SER A 108 -8.37 10.32 0.57
N MET A 109 -8.84 9.77 1.70
CA MET A 109 -9.04 10.53 2.93
C MET A 109 -7.73 11.12 3.47
N GLN A 110 -6.64 10.36 3.41
CA GLN A 110 -5.31 10.82 3.85
C GLN A 110 -4.77 11.90 2.91
N LEU A 111 -4.96 11.76 1.60
CA LEU A 111 -4.49 12.73 0.61
C LEU A 111 -5.30 14.04 0.61
N ASP A 112 -6.59 13.99 0.91
CA ASP A 112 -7.48 15.16 0.84
C ASP A 112 -7.49 15.99 2.12
N LYS A 113 -7.02 15.45 3.24
CA LYS A 113 -6.91 16.18 4.50
C LYS A 113 -5.51 16.77 4.64
N ALA A 114 -5.37 18.10 4.50
CA ALA A 114 -4.09 18.82 4.68
C ALA A 114 -3.40 18.47 6.02
N LEU A 115 -4.19 18.36 7.11
CA LEU A 115 -3.70 18.01 8.45
C LEU A 115 -3.02 16.64 8.56
N ARG A 116 -3.12 15.78 7.54
CA ARG A 116 -2.45 14.47 7.51
C ARG A 116 -1.05 14.52 6.87
N GLY A 117 -0.70 15.59 6.17
CA GLY A 117 0.63 15.81 5.61
C GLY A 117 1.03 14.92 4.43
N PHE A 118 0.13 14.13 3.85
CA PHE A 118 0.43 13.23 2.71
C PHE A 118 0.53 13.96 1.37
N SER A 119 0.01 15.18 1.28
CA SER A 119 -0.04 15.95 0.05
C SER A 119 0.50 17.36 0.26
N PHE A 120 1.18 17.88 -0.74
CA PHE A 120 1.65 19.28 -0.79
C PHE A 120 0.75 20.19 -1.64
N LYS A 121 -0.42 19.69 -2.07
CA LYS A 121 -1.42 20.52 -2.80
C LYS A 121 -2.04 21.60 -1.92
N GLN A 122 -2.18 21.29 -0.66
CA GLN A 122 -2.59 22.22 0.40
C GLN A 122 -1.54 22.14 1.50
N ASP A 123 -1.18 23.28 2.07
CA ASP A 123 -0.23 23.27 3.18
C ASP A 123 -0.85 22.67 4.43
N GLY A 124 -0.02 21.94 5.18
CA GLY A 124 -0.41 21.28 6.42
C GLY A 124 0.80 20.75 7.16
N PRO A 125 0.61 20.25 8.39
CA PRO A 125 1.69 19.63 9.16
C PRO A 125 2.37 18.52 8.37
N LEU A 126 3.68 18.42 8.42
CA LEU A 126 4.47 17.36 7.79
C LEU A 126 4.41 16.09 8.64
N ASP A 127 3.25 15.43 8.69
CA ASP A 127 2.98 14.25 9.54
C ASP A 127 3.26 12.94 8.78
N MET A 128 2.46 12.59 7.77
CA MET A 128 2.50 11.39 6.91
C MET A 128 2.27 10.06 7.63
N ARG A 129 1.92 9.99 8.92
CA ARG A 129 1.65 8.73 9.63
C ARG A 129 0.26 8.20 9.29
N MET A 130 0.18 6.97 8.86
CA MET A 130 -1.11 6.28 8.66
C MET A 130 -1.77 5.94 10.00
N SER A 131 -1.02 5.35 10.93
CA SER A 131 -1.48 4.94 12.26
C SER A 131 -1.68 6.10 13.24
N ARG A 132 -1.12 7.27 12.97
CA ARG A 132 -0.95 8.42 13.88
C ARG A 132 0.00 8.17 15.06
N ASN A 133 0.62 7.02 15.15
CA ASN A 133 1.60 6.66 16.18
C ASN A 133 3.02 6.69 15.61
N GLY A 134 4.01 6.84 16.50
CA GLY A 134 5.42 6.88 16.13
C GLY A 134 5.87 8.24 15.55
N PRO A 135 7.09 8.32 15.02
CA PRO A 135 7.69 9.55 14.51
C PRO A 135 7.00 10.05 13.25
N THR A 136 6.91 11.38 13.13
CA THR A 136 6.34 12.06 11.95
C THR A 136 7.36 12.21 10.83
N ALA A 137 6.90 12.55 9.63
CA ALA A 137 7.80 12.97 8.55
C ALA A 137 8.60 14.22 8.91
N SER A 138 8.02 15.13 9.72
CA SER A 138 8.76 16.28 10.26
C SER A 138 9.90 15.84 11.19
N ASP A 139 9.66 14.86 12.08
CA ASP A 139 10.71 14.31 12.92
C ASP A 139 11.84 13.72 12.08
N PHE A 140 11.50 12.93 11.08
CA PHE A 140 12.47 12.34 10.16
C PHE A 140 13.32 13.40 9.47
N ILE A 141 12.71 14.39 8.85
CA ILE A 141 13.40 15.42 8.10
C ILE A 141 14.29 16.30 8.99
N ASN A 142 13.87 16.56 10.24
CA ASN A 142 14.64 17.43 11.14
C ASN A 142 15.70 16.68 11.96
N LYS A 143 15.59 15.36 12.16
CA LYS A 143 16.49 14.59 13.04
C LYS A 143 17.43 13.64 12.29
N ALA A 144 16.98 13.00 11.19
CA ALA A 144 17.78 12.03 10.44
C ALA A 144 19.02 12.68 9.83
N ASP A 145 20.11 11.93 9.71
CA ASP A 145 21.33 12.40 9.04
C ASP A 145 21.15 12.55 7.52
N GLU A 146 22.08 13.28 6.88
CA GLU A 146 22.01 13.56 5.43
C GLU A 146 22.04 12.27 4.60
N ASN A 147 22.84 11.28 5.04
CA ASN A 147 22.98 10.02 4.31
C ASN A 147 21.69 9.23 4.34
N LEU A 148 21.03 9.11 5.51
CA LEU A 148 19.76 8.41 5.64
C LEU A 148 18.64 9.09 4.85
N ILE A 149 18.53 10.43 4.89
CA ILE A 149 17.56 11.17 4.07
C ILE A 149 17.82 10.92 2.57
N SER A 150 19.08 10.99 2.14
CA SER A 150 19.45 10.73 0.74
C SER A 150 19.13 9.29 0.32
N GLU A 151 19.43 8.31 1.18
CA GLU A 151 19.20 6.90 0.93
C GLU A 151 17.69 6.61 0.76
N VAL A 152 16.86 7.12 1.65
CA VAL A 152 15.39 7.00 1.59
C VAL A 152 14.86 7.61 0.29
N ILE A 153 15.24 8.84 -0.04
CA ILE A 153 14.79 9.54 -1.25
C ILE A 153 15.25 8.79 -2.51
N PHE A 154 16.45 8.22 -2.52
CA PHE A 154 16.97 7.46 -3.64
C PHE A 154 16.28 6.11 -3.80
N LYS A 155 16.27 5.30 -2.73
CA LYS A 155 15.80 3.91 -2.81
C LYS A 155 14.27 3.80 -2.88
N TYR A 156 13.54 4.65 -2.15
CA TYR A 156 12.06 4.61 -2.14
C TYR A 156 11.41 5.59 -3.11
N GLY A 157 12.11 6.66 -3.49
CA GLY A 157 11.62 7.64 -4.47
C GLY A 157 12.12 7.40 -5.89
N GLU A 158 13.17 6.59 -6.06
CA GLU A 158 13.89 6.47 -7.32
C GLU A 158 14.30 7.86 -7.86
N GLU A 159 14.72 8.78 -6.94
CA GLU A 159 15.12 10.15 -7.26
C GLU A 159 16.66 10.25 -7.34
N LYS A 160 17.17 10.48 -8.55
CA LYS A 160 18.61 10.50 -8.82
C LYS A 160 19.35 11.67 -8.12
N ARG A 161 18.66 12.78 -7.87
CA ARG A 161 19.22 13.97 -7.22
C ARG A 161 19.08 13.96 -5.70
N SER A 162 18.84 12.78 -5.10
CA SER A 162 18.58 12.58 -3.67
C SER A 162 19.66 13.19 -2.76
N LYS A 163 20.95 13.07 -3.12
CA LYS A 163 22.07 13.65 -2.35
C LYS A 163 21.99 15.18 -2.25
N ILE A 164 21.67 15.84 -3.37
CA ILE A 164 21.55 17.29 -3.40
C ILE A 164 20.31 17.72 -2.60
N ILE A 165 19.19 17.02 -2.75
CA ILE A 165 17.97 17.28 -1.97
C ILE A 165 18.25 17.13 -0.47
N ALA A 166 18.86 16.03 -0.04
CA ALA A 166 19.19 15.79 1.37
C ALA A 166 20.07 16.90 1.95
N ARG A 167 21.13 17.30 1.22
CA ARG A 167 22.00 18.41 1.62
C ARG A 167 21.24 19.71 1.85
N HIS A 168 20.35 20.10 0.93
CA HIS A 168 19.54 21.31 1.06
C HIS A 168 18.55 21.21 2.23
N ILE A 169 17.97 20.04 2.47
CA ILE A 169 17.13 19.80 3.65
C ILE A 169 17.95 20.05 4.94
N VAL A 170 19.12 19.41 5.05
CA VAL A 170 19.98 19.53 6.24
C VAL A 170 20.49 20.98 6.44
N GLN A 171 20.80 21.69 5.36
CA GLN A 171 21.15 23.11 5.43
C GLN A 171 19.97 23.97 5.88
N SER A 172 18.79 23.77 5.29
CA SER A 172 17.60 24.56 5.59
C SER A 172 17.13 24.40 7.04
N ARG A 173 17.19 23.17 7.59
CA ARG A 173 16.74 22.91 8.97
C ARG A 173 17.61 23.55 10.04
N LYS A 174 18.83 24.03 9.69
CA LYS A 174 19.67 24.82 10.60
C LYS A 174 19.10 26.22 10.85
N ASN A 175 18.35 26.74 9.88
CA ASN A 175 17.78 28.10 9.93
C ASN A 175 16.33 28.11 10.41
N PHE A 176 15.56 27.08 10.11
CA PHE A 176 14.15 26.97 10.51
C PHE A 176 13.68 25.50 10.51
N LYS A 177 12.75 25.20 11.40
CA LYS A 177 12.14 23.86 11.46
C LYS A 177 11.31 23.60 10.20
N ILE A 178 11.52 22.43 9.58
CA ILE A 178 10.75 21.96 8.41
C ILE A 178 9.58 21.13 8.94
N ASP A 179 8.46 21.78 9.24
CA ASP A 179 7.31 21.22 9.92
C ASP A 179 6.03 21.23 9.07
N THR A 180 6.08 21.81 7.86
CA THR A 180 4.94 21.80 6.94
C THR A 180 5.29 21.20 5.58
N THR A 181 4.24 20.74 4.89
CA THR A 181 4.37 20.16 3.54
C THR A 181 4.84 21.21 2.54
N TYR A 182 4.43 22.48 2.71
CA TYR A 182 4.87 23.59 1.88
C TYR A 182 6.38 23.84 2.01
N LYS A 183 6.91 23.96 3.24
CA LYS A 183 8.34 24.17 3.45
C LYS A 183 9.19 23.08 2.78
N LEU A 184 8.84 21.82 2.99
CA LEU A 184 9.57 20.71 2.36
C LEU A 184 9.47 20.73 0.84
N SER A 185 8.26 20.95 0.29
CA SER A 185 8.08 21.00 -1.16
C SER A 185 8.87 22.13 -1.81
N LYS A 186 8.96 23.31 -1.17
CA LYS A 186 9.73 24.46 -1.67
C LYS A 186 11.24 24.21 -1.68
N ILE A 187 11.77 23.55 -0.65
CA ILE A 187 13.19 23.15 -0.65
C ILE A 187 13.48 22.23 -1.85
N ILE A 188 12.60 21.22 -2.08
CA ILE A 188 12.78 20.27 -3.19
C ILE A 188 12.61 20.95 -4.55
N GLU A 189 11.63 21.87 -4.69
CA GLU A 189 11.44 22.70 -5.89
C GLU A 189 12.70 23.53 -6.20
N GLY A 190 13.30 24.16 -5.21
CA GLY A 190 14.51 24.95 -5.37
C GLY A 190 15.69 24.14 -5.91
N VAL A 191 15.77 22.86 -5.53
CA VAL A 191 16.83 21.94 -6.01
C VAL A 191 16.55 21.42 -7.41
N LEU A 192 15.32 20.98 -7.68
CA LEU A 192 14.97 20.27 -8.92
C LEU A 192 14.53 21.21 -10.05
N GLY A 193 14.14 22.42 -9.70
CA GLY A 193 13.42 23.32 -10.59
C GLY A 193 11.99 22.85 -10.84
N PHE A 194 11.09 23.81 -11.00
CA PHE A 194 9.67 23.51 -11.32
C PHE A 194 9.21 24.36 -12.51
N LYS A 195 8.81 23.69 -13.58
CA LYS A 195 8.11 24.31 -14.69
C LYS A 195 6.65 23.88 -14.65
N HIS A 196 5.70 24.80 -14.67
CA HIS A 196 4.25 24.50 -14.63
C HIS A 196 3.80 23.57 -15.78
N SER A 197 4.54 23.50 -16.87
CA SER A 197 4.33 22.57 -17.98
C SER A 197 4.66 21.10 -17.62
N ASN A 198 5.34 20.84 -16.51
CA ASN A 198 5.69 19.47 -16.11
C ASN A 198 4.44 18.71 -15.68
N LYS A 199 4.27 17.49 -16.23
CA LYS A 199 3.15 16.59 -15.90
C LYS A 199 3.10 16.16 -14.43
N LYS A 200 4.21 16.22 -13.69
CA LYS A 200 4.33 15.84 -12.28
C LYS A 200 5.14 16.88 -11.53
N HIS A 201 4.71 17.17 -10.33
CA HIS A 201 5.44 18.06 -9.41
C HIS A 201 6.77 17.44 -8.98
N PRO A 202 7.89 18.19 -8.90
CA PRO A 202 9.21 17.66 -8.58
C PRO A 202 9.27 16.99 -7.20
N ALA A 203 8.54 17.47 -6.20
CA ALA A 203 8.53 16.89 -4.86
C ALA A 203 7.81 15.52 -4.78
N THR A 204 7.07 15.09 -5.81
CA THR A 204 6.23 13.87 -5.75
C THR A 204 7.01 12.64 -5.32
N LYS A 205 8.21 12.41 -5.89
CA LYS A 205 9.04 11.25 -5.58
C LYS A 205 9.58 11.27 -4.15
N SER A 206 10.03 12.44 -3.70
CA SER A 206 10.57 12.61 -2.34
C SER A 206 9.47 12.45 -1.28
N PHE A 207 8.27 12.99 -1.51
CA PHE A 207 7.12 12.78 -0.63
C PHE A 207 6.71 11.31 -0.57
N GLN A 208 6.66 10.62 -1.71
CA GLN A 208 6.40 9.18 -1.74
C GLN A 208 7.47 8.42 -0.95
N ALA A 209 8.75 8.75 -1.11
CA ALA A 209 9.84 8.08 -0.43
C ALA A 209 9.77 8.22 1.10
N ILE A 210 9.54 9.44 1.57
CA ILE A 210 9.42 9.74 3.00
C ILE A 210 8.19 9.01 3.58
N ARG A 211 7.06 9.04 2.89
CA ARG A 211 5.84 8.32 3.28
C ARG A 211 6.09 6.82 3.45
N ILE A 212 6.73 6.20 2.44
CA ILE A 212 7.10 4.77 2.49
C ILE A 212 7.98 4.49 3.71
N ALA A 213 8.97 5.35 3.99
CA ALA A 213 9.85 5.20 5.13
C ALA A 213 9.10 5.32 6.47
N ILE A 214 8.30 6.37 6.65
CA ILE A 214 7.56 6.62 7.91
C ILE A 214 6.58 5.48 8.23
N ASN A 215 5.94 4.89 7.22
CA ASN A 215 4.91 3.86 7.42
C ASN A 215 5.42 2.43 7.21
N ASN A 216 6.71 2.24 6.94
CA ASN A 216 7.33 0.93 6.68
C ASN A 216 6.59 0.12 5.59
N GLU A 217 6.06 0.81 4.56
CA GLU A 217 5.05 0.27 3.64
C GLU A 217 5.53 -0.98 2.89
N LEU A 218 6.78 -1.00 2.41
CA LEU A 218 7.28 -2.10 1.60
C LEU A 218 7.57 -3.37 2.42
N ASN A 219 8.07 -3.24 3.66
CA ASN A 219 8.22 -4.39 4.55
C ASN A 219 6.84 -4.93 4.96
N ASN A 220 5.91 -4.04 5.32
CA ASN A 220 4.55 -4.43 5.64
C ASN A 220 3.89 -5.17 4.47
N LEU A 221 4.10 -4.72 3.22
CA LEU A 221 3.61 -5.42 2.03
C LEU A 221 4.14 -6.86 1.96
N VAL A 222 5.45 -7.06 2.15
CA VAL A 222 6.04 -8.40 2.11
C VAL A 222 5.45 -9.29 3.20
N PHE A 223 5.41 -8.83 4.46
CA PHE A 223 4.83 -9.60 5.57
C PHE A 223 3.32 -9.84 5.39
N GLY A 224 2.60 -8.88 4.83
CA GLY A 224 1.18 -9.03 4.50
C GLY A 224 0.90 -10.09 3.43
N LEU A 225 1.81 -10.23 2.44
CA LEU A 225 1.74 -11.32 1.46
C LEU A 225 1.86 -12.69 2.12
N TYR A 226 2.79 -12.86 3.07
CA TYR A 226 2.94 -14.10 3.85
C TYR A 226 1.72 -14.37 4.73
N SER A 227 1.30 -13.37 5.52
CA SER A 227 0.12 -13.50 6.38
C SER A 227 -1.13 -13.86 5.59
N SER A 228 -1.28 -13.30 4.37
CA SER A 228 -2.38 -13.62 3.47
C SER A 228 -2.31 -15.07 2.96
N TYR A 229 -1.12 -15.54 2.59
CA TYR A 229 -0.93 -16.94 2.19
C TYR A 229 -1.33 -17.91 3.29
N ASP A 230 -0.88 -17.66 4.50
CA ASP A 230 -1.06 -18.54 5.65
C ASP A 230 -2.55 -18.78 5.97
N VAL A 231 -3.39 -17.76 5.83
CA VAL A 231 -4.81 -17.83 6.19
C VAL A 231 -5.73 -18.28 5.06
N LEU A 232 -5.27 -18.26 3.81
CA LEU A 232 -6.08 -18.67 2.68
C LEU A 232 -6.25 -20.18 2.64
N LYS A 233 -7.46 -20.68 2.41
CA LYS A 233 -7.69 -22.08 2.05
C LYS A 233 -7.16 -22.40 0.66
N ILE A 234 -7.00 -23.68 0.35
CA ILE A 234 -6.76 -24.13 -1.02
C ILE A 234 -7.96 -23.72 -1.90
N GLY A 235 -7.67 -23.11 -3.06
CA GLY A 235 -8.67 -22.48 -3.91
C GLY A 235 -8.99 -21.02 -3.55
N GLY A 236 -8.54 -20.55 -2.40
CA GLY A 236 -8.75 -19.17 -1.92
C GLY A 236 -8.03 -18.13 -2.77
N ILE A 237 -8.53 -16.91 -2.75
CA ILE A 237 -8.13 -15.81 -3.63
C ILE A 237 -7.32 -14.76 -2.86
N LEU A 238 -6.16 -14.36 -3.40
CA LEU A 238 -5.45 -13.17 -2.98
C LEU A 238 -5.51 -12.12 -4.11
N ALA A 239 -6.14 -10.99 -3.84
CA ALA A 239 -6.25 -9.87 -4.78
C ALA A 239 -5.58 -8.63 -4.20
N ILE A 240 -4.68 -8.01 -4.97
CA ILE A 240 -3.87 -6.87 -4.52
C ILE A 240 -3.90 -5.76 -5.55
N ILE A 241 -4.18 -4.54 -5.10
CA ILE A 241 -4.02 -3.32 -5.87
C ILE A 241 -2.78 -2.57 -5.37
N THR A 242 -1.96 -2.11 -6.30
CA THR A 242 -0.74 -1.32 -6.05
C THR A 242 -0.80 -0.02 -6.84
N PHE A 243 -0.15 1.05 -6.35
CA PHE A 243 -0.22 2.39 -6.96
C PHE A 243 1.13 2.93 -7.44
N HIS A 244 2.23 2.29 -7.11
CA HIS A 244 3.56 2.69 -7.60
C HIS A 244 4.44 1.52 -7.98
N SER A 245 5.54 1.84 -8.69
CA SER A 245 6.44 0.85 -9.30
C SER A 245 7.08 -0.11 -8.30
N LEU A 246 7.43 0.34 -7.10
CA LEU A 246 8.08 -0.50 -6.09
C LEU A 246 7.11 -1.55 -5.53
N GLU A 247 5.88 -1.14 -5.17
CA GLU A 247 4.84 -2.08 -4.74
C GLU A 247 4.57 -3.15 -5.82
N ASP A 248 4.27 -2.70 -7.05
CA ASP A 248 3.95 -3.61 -8.15
C ASP A 248 5.11 -4.57 -8.46
N ARG A 249 6.36 -4.10 -8.33
CA ARG A 249 7.57 -4.92 -8.54
C ARG A 249 7.68 -6.02 -7.49
N LEU A 250 7.44 -5.70 -6.21
CA LEU A 250 7.45 -6.66 -5.10
C LEU A 250 6.36 -7.72 -5.30
N VAL A 251 5.10 -7.29 -5.49
CA VAL A 251 3.98 -8.21 -5.71
C VAL A 251 4.19 -9.09 -6.95
N LYS A 252 4.63 -8.51 -8.06
CA LYS A 252 4.95 -9.26 -9.29
C LYS A 252 6.01 -10.31 -9.05
N ARG A 253 7.11 -9.96 -8.37
CA ARG A 253 8.21 -10.88 -8.10
C ARG A 253 7.79 -11.98 -7.14
N PHE A 254 7.07 -11.64 -6.07
CA PHE A 254 6.49 -12.61 -5.15
C PHE A 254 5.60 -13.61 -5.91
N PHE A 255 4.59 -13.13 -6.66
CA PHE A 255 3.72 -14.01 -7.43
C PHE A 255 4.45 -14.82 -8.49
N ASN A 256 5.52 -14.29 -9.08
CA ASN A 256 6.33 -15.05 -10.02
C ASN A 256 7.04 -16.21 -9.34
N GLN A 257 7.59 -16.03 -8.14
CA GLN A 257 8.28 -17.08 -7.41
C GLN A 257 7.32 -18.19 -6.97
N VAL A 258 6.21 -17.80 -6.33
CA VAL A 258 5.27 -18.77 -5.76
C VAL A 258 4.36 -19.45 -6.79
N SER A 259 4.32 -18.95 -8.04
CA SER A 259 3.53 -19.54 -9.14
C SER A 259 4.37 -20.29 -10.18
N ARG A 260 5.68 -20.41 -9.99
CA ARG A 260 6.53 -21.16 -10.93
C ARG A 260 6.45 -22.66 -10.63
N ILE A 261 6.20 -23.45 -11.67
CA ILE A 261 6.52 -24.87 -11.71
C ILE A 261 8.03 -24.93 -12.01
N ASN A 262 8.78 -25.75 -11.28
CA ASN A 262 10.19 -25.97 -11.61
C ASN A 262 10.31 -26.40 -13.07
N ASN A 263 10.99 -25.60 -13.87
CA ASN A 263 11.48 -26.03 -15.17
C ASN A 263 12.73 -26.87 -14.88
N PRO A 264 12.85 -28.13 -15.36
CA PRO A 264 14.04 -28.98 -15.15
C PRO A 264 15.37 -28.29 -15.51
N LEU A 265 15.33 -27.33 -16.44
CA LEU A 265 16.50 -26.50 -16.80
C LEU A 265 16.87 -25.45 -15.71
N SER A 266 16.03 -25.24 -14.71
CA SER A 266 16.34 -24.32 -13.57
C SER A 266 16.99 -25.05 -12.39
N GLU A 267 17.01 -26.38 -12.37
CA GLU A 267 17.71 -27.17 -11.36
C GLU A 267 19.24 -27.01 -11.45
N LEU A 268 19.77 -26.65 -12.62
CA LEU A 268 21.19 -26.33 -12.81
C LEU A 268 21.61 -25.00 -12.15
N LYS A 269 20.68 -24.15 -11.77
CA LYS A 269 20.92 -22.96 -10.93
C LYS A 269 20.28 -23.22 -9.56
N LYS A 270 21.04 -23.76 -8.63
CA LYS A 270 20.70 -24.01 -7.21
C LYS A 270 20.15 -22.77 -6.50
N VAL A 271 18.93 -22.40 -6.80
CA VAL A 271 18.12 -21.46 -6.01
C VAL A 271 16.85 -22.22 -5.69
N GLY A 272 16.67 -22.59 -4.42
CA GLY A 272 15.63 -23.46 -3.87
C GLY A 272 14.28 -23.39 -4.59
N GLY A 273 14.11 -24.23 -5.60
CA GLY A 273 12.91 -24.23 -6.42
C GLY A 273 11.77 -24.97 -5.75
N ILE A 274 10.62 -24.33 -5.64
CA ILE A 274 9.38 -24.94 -5.17
C ILE A 274 8.93 -25.95 -6.24
N SER A 275 8.94 -27.24 -5.91
CA SER A 275 8.57 -28.33 -6.83
C SER A 275 7.09 -28.33 -7.23
N THR A 276 6.25 -27.66 -6.46
CA THR A 276 4.81 -27.52 -6.68
C THR A 276 4.43 -26.05 -6.53
N PRO A 277 3.69 -25.43 -7.48
CA PRO A 277 3.31 -24.04 -7.36
C PRO A 277 2.40 -23.86 -6.15
N LEU A 278 2.62 -22.78 -5.42
CA LEU A 278 1.78 -22.41 -4.27
C LEU A 278 0.55 -21.65 -4.71
N PHE A 279 0.69 -20.88 -5.81
CA PHE A 279 -0.37 -20.08 -6.39
C PHE A 279 -0.47 -20.27 -7.91
N GLU A 280 -1.68 -20.15 -8.41
CA GLU A 280 -2.00 -19.94 -9.82
C GLU A 280 -2.32 -18.46 -10.06
N LYS A 281 -1.79 -17.86 -11.11
CA LYS A 281 -2.14 -16.50 -11.51
C LYS A 281 -3.45 -16.50 -12.27
N ILE A 282 -4.46 -15.81 -11.73
CA ILE A 282 -5.74 -15.59 -12.43
C ILE A 282 -5.53 -14.61 -13.59
N ASN A 283 -4.74 -13.56 -13.39
CA ASN A 283 -4.34 -12.64 -14.46
C ASN A 283 -2.82 -12.63 -14.64
N LYS A 284 -2.36 -13.00 -15.84
CA LYS A 284 -0.91 -12.99 -16.18
C LYS A 284 -0.32 -11.59 -16.23
N LYS A 285 -1.07 -10.62 -16.80
CA LYS A 285 -0.75 -9.18 -16.81
C LYS A 285 -1.56 -8.48 -15.74
N PRO A 286 -1.07 -7.38 -15.15
CA PRO A 286 -1.90 -6.61 -14.22
C PRO A 286 -3.10 -6.01 -14.96
N ILE A 287 -4.24 -6.00 -14.30
CA ILE A 287 -5.38 -5.20 -14.76
C ILE A 287 -5.11 -3.76 -14.38
N VAL A 288 -5.30 -2.84 -15.32
CA VAL A 288 -5.08 -1.40 -15.17
C VAL A 288 -6.37 -0.64 -15.45
N ALA A 289 -6.50 0.54 -14.87
CA ALA A 289 -7.69 1.36 -15.05
C ALA A 289 -7.89 1.77 -16.51
N SER A 290 -9.12 1.74 -16.97
CA SER A 290 -9.51 2.24 -18.29
C SER A 290 -9.34 3.76 -18.38
N GLU A 291 -9.23 4.29 -19.61
CA GLU A 291 -9.16 5.75 -19.81
C GLU A 291 -10.37 6.47 -19.22
N LYS A 292 -11.56 5.88 -19.33
CA LYS A 292 -12.79 6.39 -18.73
C LYS A 292 -12.70 6.47 -17.21
N GLU A 293 -12.15 5.45 -16.56
CA GLU A 293 -11.93 5.46 -15.10
C GLU A 293 -10.90 6.51 -14.70
N ILE A 294 -9.79 6.64 -15.48
CA ILE A 294 -8.74 7.63 -15.21
C ILE A 294 -9.29 9.06 -15.34
N GLN A 295 -10.19 9.32 -16.29
CA GLN A 295 -10.84 10.62 -16.45
C GLN A 295 -11.71 10.96 -15.23
N LEU A 296 -12.48 9.98 -14.71
CA LEU A 296 -13.33 10.14 -13.53
C LEU A 296 -12.54 10.15 -12.23
N ASN A 297 -11.47 9.35 -12.15
CA ASN A 297 -10.60 9.24 -10.99
C ASN A 297 -9.12 9.21 -11.41
N PRO A 298 -8.45 10.38 -11.52
CA PRO A 298 -7.03 10.45 -11.91
C PRO A 298 -6.08 9.63 -11.02
N ARG A 299 -6.50 9.28 -9.78
CA ARG A 299 -5.73 8.43 -8.86
C ARG A 299 -5.62 6.98 -9.35
N ALA A 300 -6.56 6.53 -10.18
CA ALA A 300 -6.53 5.19 -10.79
C ALA A 300 -5.42 5.00 -11.82
N ARG A 301 -4.83 6.09 -12.35
CA ARG A 301 -3.85 6.03 -13.46
C ARG A 301 -2.68 5.08 -13.24
N SER A 302 -2.21 4.93 -12.02
CA SER A 302 -1.06 4.09 -11.68
C SER A 302 -1.46 2.76 -11.04
N ALA A 303 -2.75 2.55 -10.82
CA ALA A 303 -3.29 1.37 -10.17
C ALA A 303 -3.08 0.10 -11.01
N LYS A 304 -2.74 -0.99 -10.33
CA LYS A 304 -2.54 -2.31 -10.94
C LYS A 304 -3.12 -3.38 -10.03
N LEU A 305 -4.13 -4.08 -10.52
CA LEU A 305 -4.72 -5.23 -9.83
C LEU A 305 -4.03 -6.53 -10.28
N ARG A 306 -3.55 -7.30 -9.31
CA ARG A 306 -3.02 -8.65 -9.49
C ARG A 306 -3.77 -9.63 -8.63
N VAL A 307 -4.12 -10.77 -9.19
CA VAL A 307 -4.93 -11.80 -8.51
C VAL A 307 -4.29 -13.16 -8.71
N VAL A 308 -4.23 -13.91 -7.61
CA VAL A 308 -3.76 -15.30 -7.59
C VAL A 308 -4.74 -16.19 -6.80
N ARG A 309 -4.74 -17.48 -7.11
CA ARG A 309 -5.49 -18.53 -6.40
C ARG A 309 -4.50 -19.45 -5.70
N LYS A 310 -4.73 -19.76 -4.42
CA LYS A 310 -3.90 -20.69 -3.65
C LYS A 310 -4.10 -22.12 -4.11
N LEU A 311 -3.01 -22.83 -4.34
CA LEU A 311 -3.00 -24.21 -4.79
C LEU A 311 -2.47 -25.20 -3.74
N SER A 312 -1.71 -24.74 -2.75
CA SER A 312 -1.03 -25.62 -1.81
C SER A 312 -0.87 -24.95 -0.44
N ASN A 313 -0.82 -25.78 0.62
CA ASN A 313 -0.51 -25.37 1.99
C ASN A 313 0.97 -25.60 2.36
N LYS A 314 1.84 -25.91 1.39
CA LYS A 314 3.27 -26.10 1.68
C LYS A 314 3.87 -24.83 2.23
N SER A 315 4.65 -24.98 3.30
CA SER A 315 5.47 -23.86 3.80
C SER A 315 6.50 -23.45 2.74
N PHE A 316 6.80 -22.17 2.67
CA PHE A 316 7.81 -21.62 1.78
C PHE A 316 8.53 -20.46 2.46
N ASN A 317 9.73 -20.22 2.00
CA ASN A 317 10.47 -19.01 2.35
C ASN A 317 10.91 -18.35 1.05
N VAL A 318 10.58 -17.07 0.91
CA VAL A 318 11.02 -16.26 -0.23
C VAL A 318 12.10 -15.32 0.27
N ASP A 319 13.26 -15.38 -0.34
CA ASP A 319 14.32 -14.42 -0.06
C ASP A 319 13.86 -13.01 -0.44
N THR A 320 13.84 -12.11 0.53
CA THR A 320 13.44 -10.71 0.34
C THR A 320 14.36 -9.97 -0.63
N GLN A 321 15.63 -10.41 -0.78
CA GLN A 321 16.55 -9.87 -1.77
C GLN A 321 16.06 -10.19 -3.19
N ILE A 322 15.57 -11.42 -3.42
CA ILE A 322 15.01 -11.85 -4.72
C ILE A 322 13.75 -11.02 -5.05
N LEU A 323 12.97 -10.65 -4.05
CA LEU A 323 11.83 -9.74 -4.26
C LEU A 323 12.29 -8.34 -4.68
N GLY A 324 13.56 -8.00 -4.41
CA GLY A 324 14.13 -6.67 -4.66
C GLY A 324 13.55 -5.62 -3.72
N LEU A 325 13.29 -6.02 -2.48
CA LEU A 325 12.99 -5.11 -1.40
C LEU A 325 14.22 -4.21 -1.19
N PRO A 326 14.08 -2.88 -1.33
CA PRO A 326 15.21 -1.99 -1.14
C PRO A 326 15.72 -2.10 0.29
N GLN A 327 17.00 -2.46 0.45
CA GLN A 327 17.64 -2.50 1.76
C GLN A 327 18.00 -1.07 2.17
N ILE A 328 17.48 -0.60 3.27
CA ILE A 328 17.84 0.68 3.90
C ILE A 328 18.72 0.40 5.12
N SER A 329 19.62 1.33 5.45
CA SER A 329 20.46 1.24 6.64
C SER A 329 19.65 1.01 7.92
N GLU A 330 20.24 0.36 8.91
CA GLU A 330 19.56 0.06 10.19
C GLU A 330 19.11 1.31 10.93
N SER A 331 19.76 2.46 10.70
CA SER A 331 19.37 3.76 11.23
C SER A 331 17.90 4.12 10.96
N LEU A 332 17.29 3.62 9.87
CA LEU A 332 15.86 3.83 9.63
C LEU A 332 15.01 3.02 10.60
N LYS A 333 15.41 1.80 10.92
CA LYS A 333 14.69 0.97 11.90
C LYS A 333 14.76 1.59 13.29
N GLU A 334 15.95 2.06 13.69
CA GLU A 334 16.14 2.78 14.96
C GLU A 334 15.26 4.01 15.02
N PHE A 335 15.19 4.79 13.93
CA PHE A 335 14.31 5.95 13.83
C PHE A 335 12.83 5.59 13.97
N GLN A 336 12.39 4.47 13.41
CA GLN A 336 10.99 4.01 13.47
C GLN A 336 10.58 3.47 14.85
N CYS A 337 11.54 3.06 15.67
CA CYS A 337 11.30 2.49 17.01
C CYS A 337 11.23 3.57 18.13
N VAL A 338 11.52 4.83 17.83
CA VAL A 338 11.41 5.98 18.75
C VAL A 338 9.99 6.53 18.72
#